data_e1e55d83a7767d548cbc298b9fe770b6
#
_entry.id   e1e55d83a7767d548cbc298b9fe770b6
#
_cell.length_a   1.000
_cell.length_b   1.000
_cell.length_c   1.000
_cell.angle_alpha   90.00
_cell.angle_beta   90.00
_cell.angle_gamma   90.00
#
_symmetry.space_group_name_H-M   'P 1'
#
loop_
_entity.id
_entity.type
_entity.pdbx_description
1 polymer ?
#
loop_
_entity_poly.entity_id
_entity_poly.type
_entity_poly.pdbx_seq_one_letter_code
_entity_poly.pdbx_strand_id
1 'polypeptide(L)'
;MKLTEIKYKDKIIKVEFKDIDDYAIYYYNDNKLVIRKGLTKRILGKTLFHELFHIIISVNDFKVAPHGEERVAEWSEEYYNILKQNKVLRNLIIRCILVE
;
A
#
# COMPACT_ATOMS: atom_id res chain seq x y z
N MET A 1 0.51 -17.41 1.38
CA MET A 1 1.54 -16.86 0.49
C MET A 1 2.05 -15.52 1.04
N LYS A 2 3.33 -15.30 0.88
CA LYS A 2 3.97 -14.09 1.37
C LYS A 2 3.84 -12.96 0.36
N LEU A 3 3.58 -11.74 0.85
CA LEU A 3 3.54 -10.57 0.00
C LEU A 3 4.98 -10.17 -0.40
N THR A 4 5.28 -10.24 -1.68
CA THR A 4 6.61 -9.91 -2.21
C THR A 4 6.60 -8.79 -3.23
N GLU A 5 5.42 -8.48 -3.78
CA GLU A 5 5.30 -7.40 -4.76
C GLU A 5 3.87 -6.88 -4.82
N ILE A 6 3.73 -5.64 -5.26
CA ILE A 6 2.45 -5.02 -5.54
C ILE A 6 2.50 -4.49 -6.96
N LYS A 7 1.56 -4.93 -7.78
CA LYS A 7 1.45 -4.47 -9.17
C LYS A 7 0.41 -3.35 -9.23
N TYR A 8 0.79 -2.25 -9.84
CA TYR A 8 -0.12 -1.14 -10.00
C TYR A 8 0.18 -0.41 -11.30
N LYS A 9 -0.78 -0.40 -12.21
CA LYS A 9 -0.60 0.12 -13.58
C LYS A 9 0.59 -0.60 -14.22
N ASP A 10 1.56 0.12 -14.75
CA ASP A 10 2.75 -0.46 -15.36
C ASP A 10 3.92 -0.62 -14.38
N LYS A 11 3.67 -0.41 -13.08
CA LYS A 11 4.70 -0.49 -12.04
C LYS A 11 4.61 -1.78 -11.27
N ILE A 12 5.77 -2.28 -10.86
CA ILE A 12 5.88 -3.39 -9.92
C ILE A 12 6.66 -2.88 -8.73
N ILE A 13 6.00 -2.79 -7.58
CA ILE A 13 6.62 -2.33 -6.35
C ILE A 13 7.05 -3.57 -5.57
N LYS A 14 8.34 -3.70 -5.34
CA LYS A 14 8.90 -4.81 -4.58
C LYS A 14 8.64 -4.60 -3.11
N VAL A 15 8.18 -5.62 -2.41
CA VAL A 15 7.89 -5.56 -0.97
C VAL A 15 8.89 -6.43 -0.22
N GLU A 16 9.51 -5.84 0.80
CA GLU A 16 10.43 -6.55 1.68
C GLU A 16 10.04 -6.30 3.13
N PHE A 17 10.20 -7.32 3.97
CA PHE A 17 10.00 -7.21 5.41
C PHE A 17 11.36 -7.24 6.08
N LYS A 18 11.71 -6.17 6.80
CA LYS A 18 13.02 -6.01 7.42
C LYS A 18 12.91 -5.46 8.84
N ASP A 19 13.98 -5.59 9.58
CA ASP A 19 14.09 -5.02 10.92
C ASP A 19 14.49 -3.56 10.78
N ILE A 20 13.49 -2.69 10.75
CA ILE A 20 13.67 -1.23 10.64
C ILE A 20 12.92 -0.55 11.76
N ASP A 21 13.26 0.71 12.06
CA ASP A 21 12.63 1.46 13.15
C ASP A 21 11.22 1.95 12.80
N ASP A 22 11.01 2.38 11.55
CA ASP A 22 9.70 2.81 11.09
C ASP A 22 8.79 1.61 10.82
N TYR A 23 7.48 1.82 10.80
CA TYR A 23 6.55 0.76 10.42
C TYR A 23 6.75 0.37 8.96
N ALA A 24 6.97 1.34 8.08
CA ALA A 24 7.27 1.09 6.67
C ALA A 24 7.94 2.31 6.06
N ILE A 25 8.68 2.07 4.97
CA ILE A 25 9.30 3.13 4.18
C ILE A 25 9.05 2.81 2.71
N TYR A 26 8.47 3.76 2.00
CA TYR A 26 8.24 3.62 0.57
C TYR A 26 9.29 4.43 -0.20
N TYR A 27 10.12 3.73 -0.95
CA TYR A 27 11.17 4.31 -1.80
C TYR A 27 10.60 4.44 -3.21
N TYR A 28 9.93 5.56 -3.48
CA TYR A 28 9.19 5.73 -4.74
C TYR A 28 10.10 5.74 -5.98
N ASN A 29 11.33 6.22 -5.87
CA ASN A 29 12.27 6.21 -7.00
C ASN A 29 12.75 4.80 -7.35
N ASP A 30 12.71 3.89 -6.39
CA ASP A 30 13.19 2.52 -6.55
C ASP A 30 12.05 1.51 -6.70
N ASN A 31 10.82 1.96 -6.68
CA ASN A 31 9.63 1.10 -6.69
C ASN A 31 9.75 -0.01 -5.63
N LYS A 32 10.00 0.40 -4.40
CA LYS A 32 10.27 -0.52 -3.30
C LYS A 32 9.58 -0.07 -2.03
N LEU A 33 8.95 -1.03 -1.37
CA LEU A 33 8.30 -0.82 -0.07
C LEU A 33 8.95 -1.74 0.94
N VAL A 34 9.50 -1.17 2.01
CA VAL A 34 10.06 -1.95 3.11
C VAL A 34 9.11 -1.83 4.29
N ILE A 35 8.71 -2.96 4.83
CA ILE A 35 7.78 -3.04 5.97
C ILE A 35 8.54 -3.65 7.15
N ARG A 36 8.30 -3.11 8.34
CA ARG A 36 8.92 -3.62 9.56
C ARG A 36 8.42 -5.04 9.85
N LYS A 37 9.35 -5.93 10.20
CA LYS A 37 9.02 -7.29 10.64
C LYS A 37 8.27 -7.28 11.95
N GLY A 38 7.40 -8.27 12.14
CA GLY A 38 6.80 -8.54 13.43
C GLY A 38 5.69 -7.60 13.87
N LEU A 39 5.16 -6.79 12.96
CA LEU A 39 4.01 -5.96 13.28
C LEU A 39 2.79 -6.84 13.58
N THR A 40 1.98 -6.42 14.55
CA THR A 40 0.70 -7.08 14.77
C THR A 40 -0.16 -6.92 13.52
N LYS A 41 -1.13 -7.80 13.31
CA LYS A 41 -2.01 -7.73 12.14
C LYS A 41 -2.76 -6.40 12.06
N ARG A 42 -3.19 -5.87 13.20
CA ARG A 42 -3.86 -4.58 13.26
C ARG A 42 -2.97 -3.45 12.73
N ILE A 43 -1.73 -3.39 13.20
CA ILE A 43 -0.79 -2.35 12.78
C ILE A 43 -0.38 -2.58 11.33
N LEU A 44 -0.15 -3.83 10.93
CA LEU A 44 0.20 -4.17 9.55
C LEU A 44 -0.89 -3.73 8.58
N GLY A 45 -2.15 -4.01 8.89
CA GLY A 45 -3.26 -3.59 8.04
C GLY A 45 -3.32 -2.09 7.84
N LYS A 46 -3.22 -1.33 8.92
CA LYS A 46 -3.21 0.14 8.86
C LYS A 46 -2.01 0.66 8.08
N THR A 47 -0.84 0.06 8.31
CA THR A 47 0.39 0.43 7.62
C THR A 47 0.28 0.20 6.12
N LEU A 48 -0.28 -0.94 5.71
CA LEU A 48 -0.49 -1.25 4.30
C LEU A 48 -1.42 -0.22 3.63
N PHE A 49 -2.54 0.13 4.26
CA PHE A 49 -3.42 1.17 3.70
C PHE A 49 -2.73 2.50 3.57
N HIS A 50 -1.95 2.89 4.58
CA HIS A 50 -1.20 4.14 4.55
C HIS A 50 -0.20 4.15 3.38
N GLU A 51 0.55 3.06 3.19
CA GLU A 51 1.54 2.99 2.14
C GLU A 51 0.91 2.87 0.75
N LEU A 52 -0.24 2.19 0.62
CA LEU A 52 -0.97 2.16 -0.63
C LEU A 52 -1.38 3.55 -1.08
N PHE A 53 -1.74 4.42 -0.15
CA PHE A 53 -2.08 5.81 -0.46
C PHE A 53 -0.88 6.54 -1.08
N HIS A 54 0.31 6.37 -0.49
CA HIS A 54 1.54 6.95 -1.06
C HIS A 54 1.85 6.40 -2.45
N ILE A 55 1.65 5.09 -2.65
CA ILE A 55 1.87 4.45 -3.95
C ILE A 55 0.92 5.04 -5.00
N ILE A 56 -0.36 5.16 -4.66
CA ILE A 56 -1.37 5.73 -5.57
C ILE A 56 -1.00 7.15 -5.97
N ILE A 57 -0.63 7.98 -5.01
CA ILE A 57 -0.25 9.37 -5.27
C ILE A 57 1.00 9.43 -6.14
N SER A 58 2.03 8.64 -5.81
CA SER A 58 3.29 8.64 -6.52
C SER A 58 3.15 8.18 -7.97
N VAL A 59 2.43 7.08 -8.19
CA VAL A 59 2.30 6.50 -9.54
C VAL A 59 1.43 7.37 -10.45
N ASN A 60 0.42 8.01 -9.90
CA ASN A 60 -0.48 8.88 -10.68
C ASN A 60 -0.03 10.34 -10.72
N ASP A 61 1.06 10.66 -10.01
CA ASP A 61 1.56 12.04 -9.92
C ASP A 61 0.47 13.02 -9.45
N PHE A 62 -0.33 12.59 -8.49
CA PHE A 62 -1.34 13.46 -7.89
C PHE A 62 -0.65 14.50 -7.02
N LYS A 63 -0.86 15.76 -7.36
CA LYS A 63 -0.33 16.84 -6.53
C LYS A 63 -1.16 16.97 -5.26
N VAL A 64 -0.47 17.07 -4.14
CA VAL A 64 -1.10 17.27 -2.84
C VAL A 64 -1.47 18.75 -2.70
N ALA A 65 -2.47 19.18 -3.40
CA ALA A 65 -3.01 20.55 -3.28
C ALA A 65 -4.45 20.42 -2.79
N PRO A 66 -5.05 21.50 -2.29
CA PRO A 66 -6.43 21.42 -1.80
C PRO A 66 -7.33 20.94 -2.94
N HIS A 67 -7.81 19.73 -2.82
CA HIS A 67 -8.67 19.11 -3.81
C HIS A 67 -10.02 18.86 -3.18
N GLY A 68 -11.05 18.99 -3.98
CA GLY A 68 -12.38 18.72 -3.54
C GLY A 68 -12.65 17.22 -3.39
N GLU A 69 -13.87 16.89 -3.08
CA GLU A 69 -14.32 15.53 -2.84
C GLU A 69 -14.05 14.60 -4.03
N GLU A 70 -14.09 15.13 -5.25
CA GLU A 70 -13.85 14.31 -6.45
C GLU A 70 -12.45 13.69 -6.47
N ARG A 71 -11.44 14.41 -6.02
CA ARG A 71 -10.08 13.89 -6.00
C ARG A 71 -9.96 12.76 -4.98
N VAL A 72 -10.60 12.92 -3.83
CA VAL A 72 -10.62 11.87 -2.81
C VAL A 72 -11.36 10.63 -3.34
N ALA A 73 -12.44 10.84 -4.07
CA ALA A 73 -13.18 9.73 -4.68
C ALA A 73 -12.33 8.99 -5.70
N GLU A 74 -11.58 9.71 -6.54
CA GLU A 74 -10.67 9.10 -7.50
C GLU A 74 -9.61 8.24 -6.80
N TRP A 75 -9.03 8.73 -5.71
CA TRP A 75 -8.05 7.97 -4.94
C TRP A 75 -8.66 6.70 -4.36
N SER A 76 -9.90 6.79 -3.88
CA SER A 76 -10.61 5.63 -3.33
C SER A 76 -10.84 4.56 -4.40
N GLU A 77 -11.17 4.96 -5.62
CA GLU A 77 -11.33 4.03 -6.73
C GLU A 77 -10.01 3.31 -7.05
N GLU A 78 -8.89 4.01 -6.92
CA GLU A 78 -7.58 3.42 -7.16
C GLU A 78 -7.23 2.35 -6.12
N TYR A 79 -7.69 2.48 -4.88
CA TYR A 79 -7.58 1.39 -3.89
C TYR A 79 -8.25 0.12 -4.39
N TYR A 80 -9.47 0.27 -4.92
CA TYR A 80 -10.18 -0.87 -5.49
C TYR A 80 -9.38 -1.53 -6.60
N ASN A 81 -8.81 -0.74 -7.50
CA ASN A 81 -8.03 -1.24 -8.63
C ASN A 81 -6.80 -2.01 -8.17
N ILE A 82 -6.05 -1.48 -7.20
CA ILE A 82 -4.88 -2.15 -6.64
C ILE A 82 -5.28 -3.48 -5.99
N LEU A 83 -6.32 -3.48 -5.17
CA LEU A 83 -6.73 -4.69 -4.46
C LEU A 83 -7.26 -5.74 -5.41
N LYS A 84 -7.95 -5.33 -6.46
CA LYS A 84 -8.45 -6.26 -7.47
C LYS A 84 -7.31 -6.95 -8.21
N GLN A 85 -6.24 -6.20 -8.52
CA GLN A 85 -5.11 -6.70 -9.29
C GLN A 85 -4.17 -7.58 -8.46
N ASN A 86 -4.14 -7.42 -7.13
CA ASN A 86 -3.15 -8.04 -6.25
C ASN A 86 -3.81 -8.99 -5.25
N LYS A 87 -3.96 -10.25 -5.64
CA LYS A 87 -4.64 -11.26 -4.81
C LYS A 87 -3.96 -11.48 -3.46
N VAL A 88 -2.63 -11.58 -3.43
CA VAL A 88 -1.88 -11.83 -2.19
C VAL A 88 -2.03 -10.64 -1.24
N LEU A 89 -1.91 -9.42 -1.74
CA LEU A 89 -2.12 -8.20 -0.96
C LEU A 89 -3.53 -8.14 -0.41
N ARG A 90 -4.53 -8.38 -1.27
CA ARG A 90 -5.93 -8.37 -0.88
C ARG A 90 -6.21 -9.36 0.24
N ASN A 91 -5.73 -10.59 0.11
CA ASN A 91 -5.94 -11.63 1.11
C ASN A 91 -5.25 -11.28 2.44
N LEU A 92 -4.07 -10.69 2.39
CA LEU A 92 -3.37 -10.24 3.58
C LEU A 92 -4.15 -9.14 4.30
N ILE A 93 -4.66 -8.16 3.57
CA ILE A 93 -5.45 -7.07 4.14
C ILE A 93 -6.73 -7.62 4.78
N ILE A 94 -7.41 -8.54 4.11
CA ILE A 94 -8.61 -9.17 4.66
C ILE A 94 -8.29 -9.86 5.99
N ARG A 95 -7.20 -10.61 6.05
CA ARG A 95 -6.79 -11.26 7.30
C ARG A 95 -6.49 -10.27 8.41
N CYS A 96 -5.89 -9.11 8.05
CA CYS A 96 -5.61 -8.05 9.03
C CYS A 96 -6.90 -7.42 9.56
N ILE A 97 -7.89 -7.22 8.69
CA ILE A 97 -9.18 -6.62 9.07
C ILE A 97 -9.98 -7.55 9.97
N LEU A 98 -9.93 -8.85 9.72
CA LEU A 98 -10.70 -9.84 10.49
C LEU A 98 -10.16 -10.11 11.90
N VAL A 99 -9.01 -9.55 12.24
CA VAL A 99 -8.43 -9.70 13.58
C VAL A 99 -9.02 -8.65 14.51
N GLU A 100 -9.52 -9.10 15.62
CA GLU A 100 -10.09 -8.24 16.67
C GLU A 100 -9.02 -7.65 17.57
#